data_8f7904bd2d7ac32d9e5523bd15fb8c6d
#
_entry.id   8f7904bd2d7ac32d9e5523bd15fb8c6d
#
_cell.length_a   1.000
_cell.length_b   1.000
_cell.length_c   1.000
_cell.angle_alpha   90.00
_cell.angle_beta   90.00
_cell.angle_gamma   90.00
#
_symmetry.space_group_name_H-M   'P 1'
#
loop_
_entity.id
_entity.type
_entity.pdbx_description
1 polymer ?
#
loop_
_entity_poly.entity_id
_entity_poly.type
_entity_poly.pdbx_seq_one_letter_code
_entity_poly.pdbx_strand_id
1 'polypeptide(L)'
;MLDQERIYSILELLKLFDNSDKIASNLVQNFFRSRKHMGSKDRKFVSSSFWNILRHRSKIGWHLTLLDIEITNERELFLELFFLNTRYKNNLIEIKKLLLLKLKDFINIAEEDLHFLESLNFAGFYNNKMPEPVYYELPEYLITSVKKNFPNDWKEVLLSLNKEAFFDIRINNLKIKSREEIKTLLQDINVPVEYSKYSPLGIRLSKMFPIEGHQLFKNGNIEIQGEASQLASL
;
A
#
# COMPACT_ATOMS: atom_id res chain seq x y z
N MET A 1 -18.02 0.68 -10.33
CA MET A 1 -17.05 0.86 -11.43
C MET A 1 -16.65 -0.51 -11.94
N LEU A 2 -16.48 -0.67 -13.24
CA LEU A 2 -16.01 -1.92 -13.85
C LEU A 2 -14.54 -2.16 -13.49
N ASP A 3 -14.11 -3.43 -13.43
CA ASP A 3 -12.71 -3.74 -13.08
C ASP A 3 -11.71 -3.14 -14.08
N GLN A 4 -12.09 -3.00 -15.35
CA GLN A 4 -11.32 -2.29 -16.37
C GLN A 4 -11.00 -0.84 -16.02
N GLU A 5 -12.02 -0.10 -15.58
CA GLU A 5 -11.87 1.32 -15.22
C GLU A 5 -10.96 1.49 -14.01
N ARG A 6 -10.97 0.51 -13.09
CA ARG A 6 -10.02 0.46 -11.96
C ARG A 6 -8.59 0.26 -12.44
N ILE A 7 -8.38 -0.72 -13.33
CA ILE A 7 -7.06 -1.01 -13.92
C ILE A 7 -6.53 0.21 -14.69
N TYR A 8 -7.37 0.80 -15.53
CA TYR A 8 -7.01 2.02 -16.26
C TYR A 8 -6.64 3.17 -15.31
N SER A 9 -7.39 3.34 -14.23
CA SER A 9 -7.11 4.36 -13.22
C SER A 9 -5.78 4.15 -12.50
N ILE A 10 -5.37 2.88 -12.25
CA ILE A 10 -4.06 2.57 -11.67
C ILE A 10 -2.95 2.96 -12.65
N LEU A 11 -3.06 2.55 -13.92
CA LEU A 11 -2.07 2.87 -14.93
C LEU A 11 -1.93 4.38 -15.16
N GLU A 12 -3.05 5.09 -15.21
CA GLU A 12 -3.03 6.55 -15.32
C GLU A 12 -2.32 7.20 -14.12
N LEU A 13 -2.59 6.70 -12.91
CA LEU A 13 -1.94 7.22 -11.69
C LEU A 13 -0.44 6.92 -11.68
N LEU A 14 -0.01 5.75 -12.15
CA LEU A 14 1.41 5.41 -12.30
C LEU A 14 2.08 6.32 -13.33
N LYS A 15 1.48 6.53 -14.51
CA LYS A 15 1.99 7.44 -15.53
C LYS A 15 2.11 8.88 -15.02
N LEU A 16 1.13 9.35 -14.23
CA LEU A 16 1.21 10.66 -13.59
C LEU A 16 2.34 10.75 -12.57
N PHE A 17 2.58 9.68 -11.82
CA PHE A 17 3.66 9.62 -10.84
C PHE A 17 5.04 9.64 -11.53
N ASP A 18 5.25 8.81 -12.54
CA ASP A 18 6.53 8.72 -13.26
C ASP A 18 6.90 10.00 -14.01
N ASN A 19 5.89 10.80 -14.39
CA ASN A 19 6.09 12.07 -15.10
C ASN A 19 6.02 13.32 -14.16
N SER A 20 6.16 13.14 -12.86
CA SER A 20 5.98 14.22 -11.90
C SER A 20 6.97 14.14 -10.74
N ASP A 21 7.55 15.28 -10.36
CA ASP A 21 8.37 15.42 -9.15
C ASP A 21 7.52 15.61 -7.87
N LYS A 22 6.20 15.51 -7.97
CA LYS A 22 5.30 15.71 -6.82
C LYS A 22 5.32 14.52 -5.88
N ILE A 23 5.09 14.81 -4.60
CA ILE A 23 4.93 13.78 -3.57
C ILE A 23 3.73 12.88 -3.92
N ALA A 24 3.94 11.57 -3.91
CA ALA A 24 2.95 10.57 -4.30
C ALA A 24 1.59 10.73 -3.59
N SER A 25 1.58 11.05 -2.29
CA SER A 25 0.34 11.28 -1.53
C SER A 25 -0.49 12.44 -2.08
N ASN A 26 0.16 13.53 -2.50
CA ASN A 26 -0.50 14.68 -3.08
C ASN A 26 -1.08 14.35 -4.47
N LEU A 27 -0.36 13.54 -5.27
CA LEU A 27 -0.86 13.06 -6.56
C LEU A 27 -2.11 12.21 -6.38
N VAL A 28 -2.08 11.23 -5.48
CA VAL A 28 -3.22 10.36 -5.18
C VAL A 28 -4.43 11.17 -4.72
N GLN A 29 -4.22 12.14 -3.81
CA GLN A 29 -5.30 12.99 -3.33
C GLN A 29 -5.93 13.83 -4.45
N ASN A 30 -5.12 14.45 -5.30
CA ASN A 30 -5.60 15.25 -6.41
C ASN A 30 -6.28 14.39 -7.47
N PHE A 31 -5.75 13.20 -7.75
CA PHE A 31 -6.33 12.23 -8.65
C PHE A 31 -7.76 11.86 -8.24
N PHE A 32 -8.00 11.57 -6.97
CA PHE A 32 -9.34 11.25 -6.48
C PHE A 32 -10.26 12.46 -6.33
N ARG A 33 -9.72 13.66 -6.08
CA ARG A 33 -10.53 14.91 -6.06
C ARG A 33 -11.19 15.20 -7.41
N SER A 34 -10.48 14.97 -8.50
CA SER A 34 -11.00 15.17 -9.86
C SER A 34 -12.00 14.10 -10.29
N ARG A 35 -12.05 12.93 -9.57
CA ARG A 35 -12.89 11.77 -9.92
C ARG A 35 -13.98 11.52 -8.87
N LYS A 36 -14.91 12.49 -8.72
CA LYS A 36 -15.99 12.42 -7.72
C LYS A 36 -16.94 11.24 -7.92
N HIS A 37 -17.06 10.73 -9.15
CA HIS A 37 -17.85 9.55 -9.51
C HIS A 37 -17.28 8.24 -8.97
N MET A 38 -16.01 8.20 -8.57
CA MET A 38 -15.34 7.01 -8.07
C MET A 38 -15.77 6.73 -6.63
N GLY A 39 -16.43 5.59 -6.39
CA GLY A 39 -16.88 5.15 -5.07
C GLY A 39 -15.73 4.77 -4.14
N SER A 40 -16.01 4.67 -2.83
CA SER A 40 -15.02 4.38 -1.80
C SER A 40 -14.28 3.04 -2.01
N LYS A 41 -15.00 2.00 -2.46
CA LYS A 41 -14.42 0.68 -2.76
C LYS A 41 -13.46 0.75 -3.95
N ASP A 42 -13.81 1.53 -4.97
CA ASP A 42 -12.98 1.71 -6.16
C ASP A 42 -11.72 2.50 -5.82
N ARG A 43 -11.87 3.59 -5.07
CA ARG A 43 -10.72 4.38 -4.58
C ARG A 43 -9.77 3.53 -3.74
N LYS A 44 -10.31 2.68 -2.86
CA LYS A 44 -9.50 1.76 -2.05
C LYS A 44 -8.72 0.79 -2.93
N PHE A 45 -9.38 0.18 -3.93
CA PHE A 45 -8.73 -0.75 -4.85
C PHE A 45 -7.58 -0.07 -5.62
N VAL A 46 -7.87 1.05 -6.28
CA VAL A 46 -6.87 1.82 -7.07
C VAL A 46 -5.71 2.29 -6.19
N SER A 47 -6.02 2.86 -5.03
CA SER A 47 -4.99 3.32 -4.09
C SER A 47 -4.14 2.18 -3.56
N SER A 48 -4.74 1.05 -3.15
CA SER A 48 -3.99 -0.09 -2.63
C SER A 48 -3.03 -0.66 -3.67
N SER A 49 -3.47 -0.88 -4.92
CA SER A 49 -2.60 -1.40 -5.98
C SER A 49 -1.48 -0.40 -6.32
N PHE A 50 -1.78 0.88 -6.42
CA PHE A 50 -0.76 1.91 -6.63
C PHE A 50 0.32 1.88 -5.55
N TRP A 51 -0.07 1.89 -4.27
CA TRP A 51 0.89 1.85 -3.16
C TRP A 51 1.63 0.52 -3.07
N ASN A 52 1.01 -0.60 -3.41
CA ASN A 52 1.68 -1.90 -3.50
C ASN A 52 2.77 -1.89 -4.56
N ILE A 53 2.48 -1.36 -5.75
CA ILE A 53 3.47 -1.23 -6.83
C ILE A 53 4.64 -0.37 -6.34
N LEU A 54 4.40 0.83 -5.82
CA LEU A 54 5.48 1.71 -5.37
C LEU A 54 6.32 1.08 -4.24
N ARG A 55 5.67 0.40 -3.30
CA ARG A 55 6.35 -0.24 -2.16
C ARG A 55 7.21 -1.43 -2.57
N HIS A 56 6.86 -2.08 -3.68
CA HIS A 56 7.51 -3.30 -4.14
C HIS A 56 8.12 -3.19 -5.54
N ARG A 57 8.40 -1.97 -5.97
CA ARG A 57 8.83 -1.68 -7.35
C ARG A 57 10.16 -2.34 -7.71
N SER A 58 11.10 -2.41 -6.76
CA SER A 58 12.40 -3.08 -6.99
C SER A 58 12.24 -4.58 -7.16
N LYS A 59 11.38 -5.24 -6.34
CA LYS A 59 11.09 -6.68 -6.48
C LYS A 59 10.37 -6.99 -7.79
N ILE A 60 9.37 -6.19 -8.11
CA ILE A 60 8.63 -6.31 -9.37
C ILE A 60 9.59 -6.18 -10.56
N GLY A 61 10.40 -5.13 -10.56
CA GLY A 61 11.42 -4.92 -11.60
C GLY A 61 12.42 -6.06 -11.68
N TRP A 62 12.87 -6.60 -10.54
CA TRP A 62 13.79 -7.73 -10.52
C TRP A 62 13.17 -9.00 -11.17
N HIS A 63 11.91 -9.31 -10.90
CA HIS A 63 11.21 -10.41 -11.56
C HIS A 63 11.12 -10.21 -13.08
N LEU A 64 10.82 -9.01 -13.54
CA LEU A 64 10.77 -8.68 -14.96
C LEU A 64 12.16 -8.84 -15.61
N THR A 65 13.19 -8.34 -14.96
CA THR A 65 14.59 -8.46 -15.45
C THR A 65 15.05 -9.92 -15.55
N LEU A 66 14.66 -10.79 -14.60
CA LEU A 66 15.00 -12.22 -14.68
C LEU A 66 14.40 -12.92 -15.90
N LEU A 67 13.31 -12.38 -16.43
CA LEU A 67 12.61 -12.93 -17.60
C LEU A 67 13.04 -12.23 -18.89
N ASP A 68 14.03 -11.33 -18.82
CA ASP A 68 14.48 -10.49 -19.93
C ASP A 68 13.33 -9.64 -20.53
N ILE A 69 12.46 -9.14 -19.67
CA ILE A 69 11.27 -8.38 -20.04
C ILE A 69 11.45 -6.92 -19.64
N GLU A 70 11.10 -6.02 -20.55
CA GLU A 70 11.10 -4.58 -20.30
C GLU A 70 10.16 -4.19 -19.13
N ILE A 71 10.61 -3.28 -18.28
CA ILE A 71 9.82 -2.76 -17.17
C ILE A 71 8.88 -1.68 -17.68
N THR A 72 7.58 -1.96 -17.66
CA THR A 72 6.51 -1.00 -17.99
C THR A 72 5.46 -0.97 -16.88
N ASN A 73 4.70 0.12 -16.78
CA ASN A 73 3.62 0.24 -15.79
C ASN A 73 2.57 -0.86 -15.91
N GLU A 74 2.30 -1.29 -17.12
CA GLU A 74 1.39 -2.38 -17.43
C GLU A 74 1.89 -3.70 -16.84
N ARG A 75 3.16 -4.01 -17.04
CA ARG A 75 3.82 -5.23 -16.53
C ARG A 75 4.02 -5.19 -15.01
N GLU A 76 4.35 -4.01 -14.46
CA GLU A 76 4.36 -3.80 -13.01
C GLU A 76 2.99 -4.09 -12.38
N LEU A 77 1.93 -3.59 -12.99
CA LEU A 77 0.56 -3.84 -12.55
C LEU A 77 0.19 -5.33 -12.63
N PHE A 78 0.61 -6.04 -13.68
CA PHE A 78 0.36 -7.49 -13.80
C PHE A 78 0.98 -8.26 -12.65
N LEU A 79 2.22 -7.96 -12.31
CA LEU A 79 2.90 -8.61 -11.19
C LEU A 79 2.28 -8.24 -9.84
N GLU A 80 1.83 -7.00 -9.66
CA GLU A 80 1.05 -6.62 -8.47
C GLU A 80 -0.23 -7.43 -8.35
N LEU A 81 -1.01 -7.53 -9.42
CA LEU A 81 -2.24 -8.31 -9.43
C LEU A 81 -1.98 -9.79 -9.11
N PHE A 82 -0.90 -10.34 -9.65
CA PHE A 82 -0.58 -11.75 -9.46
C PHE A 82 -0.04 -12.06 -8.06
N PHE A 83 0.87 -11.26 -7.54
CA PHE A 83 1.55 -11.57 -6.28
C PHE A 83 0.94 -10.92 -5.04
N LEU A 84 0.42 -9.71 -5.17
CA LEU A 84 0.12 -8.84 -4.04
C LEU A 84 -1.37 -8.54 -3.88
N ASN A 85 -2.12 -8.52 -4.98
CA ASN A 85 -3.52 -8.13 -4.93
C ASN A 85 -4.38 -9.23 -4.31
N THR A 86 -5.07 -8.91 -3.23
CA THR A 86 -5.87 -9.88 -2.48
C THR A 86 -6.99 -10.55 -3.30
N ARG A 87 -7.49 -9.89 -4.36
CA ARG A 87 -8.55 -10.41 -5.22
C ARG A 87 -8.02 -11.35 -6.31
N TYR A 88 -6.86 -11.04 -6.88
CA TYR A 88 -6.34 -11.73 -8.06
C TYR A 88 -5.11 -12.59 -7.76
N LYS A 89 -4.62 -12.57 -6.53
CA LYS A 89 -3.39 -13.26 -6.13
C LYS A 89 -3.37 -14.71 -6.57
N ASN A 90 -2.32 -15.06 -7.32
CA ASN A 90 -2.11 -16.40 -7.89
C ASN A 90 -3.23 -16.88 -8.83
N ASN A 91 -4.11 -16.00 -9.27
CA ASN A 91 -5.22 -16.34 -10.18
C ASN A 91 -4.94 -15.85 -11.60
N LEU A 92 -4.00 -16.51 -12.27
CA LEU A 92 -3.59 -16.15 -13.62
C LEU A 92 -4.76 -16.20 -14.63
N ILE A 93 -5.71 -17.10 -14.45
CA ILE A 93 -6.87 -17.23 -15.36
C ILE A 93 -7.75 -15.98 -15.28
N GLU A 94 -8.03 -15.49 -14.08
CA GLU A 94 -8.82 -14.25 -13.92
C GLU A 94 -8.07 -13.02 -14.40
N ILE A 95 -6.76 -12.94 -14.12
CA ILE A 95 -5.92 -11.85 -14.62
C ILE A 95 -5.88 -11.87 -16.15
N LYS A 96 -5.66 -13.03 -16.76
CA LYS A 96 -5.73 -13.18 -18.24
C LYS A 96 -7.09 -12.73 -18.78
N LYS A 97 -8.18 -13.17 -18.20
CA LYS A 97 -9.53 -12.73 -18.60
C LYS A 97 -9.70 -11.21 -18.50
N LEU A 98 -9.23 -10.62 -17.39
CA LEU A 98 -9.30 -9.18 -17.17
C LEU A 98 -8.54 -8.41 -18.24
N LEU A 99 -7.33 -8.86 -18.56
CA LEU A 99 -6.41 -8.15 -19.43
C LEU A 99 -6.65 -8.46 -20.92
N LEU A 100 -6.94 -9.71 -21.27
CA LEU A 100 -7.10 -10.13 -22.67
C LEU A 100 -8.47 -9.78 -23.27
N LEU A 101 -9.56 -9.95 -22.48
CA LEU A 101 -10.92 -9.77 -23.00
C LEU A 101 -11.39 -8.31 -22.97
N LYS A 102 -10.81 -7.49 -22.09
CA LYS A 102 -11.37 -6.17 -21.78
C LYS A 102 -10.43 -5.00 -22.00
N LEU A 103 -9.10 -5.22 -21.95
CA LEU A 103 -8.11 -4.17 -22.13
C LEU A 103 -7.56 -4.09 -23.56
N LYS A 104 -7.91 -5.05 -24.42
CA LYS A 104 -7.46 -5.09 -25.81
C LYS A 104 -7.75 -3.80 -26.58
N ASP A 105 -8.83 -3.11 -26.22
CA ASP A 105 -9.24 -1.85 -26.84
C ASP A 105 -8.62 -0.60 -26.18
N PHE A 106 -8.05 -0.74 -24.95
CA PHE A 106 -7.53 0.37 -24.17
C PHE A 106 -6.03 0.31 -23.89
N ILE A 107 -5.48 -0.89 -23.80
CA ILE A 107 -4.05 -1.15 -23.66
C ILE A 107 -3.71 -2.06 -24.81
N ASN A 108 -2.86 -1.59 -25.73
CA ASN A 108 -2.27 -2.43 -26.76
C ASN A 108 -1.38 -3.46 -26.07
N ILE A 109 -1.99 -4.59 -25.66
CA ILE A 109 -1.24 -5.72 -25.10
C ILE A 109 -0.53 -6.37 -26.28
N ALA A 110 0.77 -6.17 -26.38
CA ALA A 110 1.59 -6.79 -27.39
C ALA A 110 1.53 -8.34 -27.25
N GLU A 111 1.75 -9.07 -28.32
CA GLU A 111 1.86 -10.54 -28.27
C GLU A 111 2.90 -10.98 -27.25
N GLU A 112 3.97 -10.21 -27.07
CA GLU A 112 5.02 -10.41 -26.07
C GLU A 112 4.48 -10.38 -24.62
N ASP A 113 3.54 -9.50 -24.31
CA ASP A 113 2.90 -9.44 -22.98
C ASP A 113 1.99 -10.66 -22.74
N LEU A 114 1.42 -11.25 -23.79
CA LEU A 114 0.66 -12.50 -23.71
C LEU A 114 1.58 -13.69 -23.41
N HIS A 115 2.70 -13.80 -24.10
CA HIS A 115 3.73 -14.80 -23.83
C HIS A 115 4.32 -14.64 -22.42
N PHE A 116 4.50 -13.39 -21.97
CA PHE A 116 4.90 -13.10 -20.60
C PHE A 116 3.91 -13.66 -19.57
N LEU A 117 2.62 -13.40 -19.75
CA LEU A 117 1.59 -13.97 -18.86
C LEU A 117 1.56 -15.51 -18.88
N GLU A 118 1.90 -16.12 -20.01
CA GLU A 118 2.01 -17.59 -20.15
C GLU A 118 3.25 -18.18 -19.49
N SER A 119 4.35 -17.42 -19.50
CA SER A 119 5.63 -17.83 -18.89
C SER A 119 5.68 -17.68 -17.37
N LEU A 120 4.68 -17.01 -16.76
CA LEU A 120 4.63 -16.77 -15.31
C LEU A 120 4.53 -18.09 -14.50
N ASN A 121 5.66 -18.74 -14.32
CA ASN A 121 5.88 -19.90 -13.44
C ASN A 121 6.79 -19.47 -12.28
N PHE A 122 6.27 -18.66 -11.35
CA PHE A 122 7.11 -18.06 -10.33
C PHE A 122 7.25 -18.89 -9.06
N ALA A 123 8.49 -19.12 -8.64
CA ALA A 123 8.87 -19.52 -7.30
C ALA A 123 8.79 -18.29 -6.37
N GLY A 124 7.58 -17.94 -5.95
CA GLY A 124 7.33 -16.97 -4.88
C GLY A 124 7.83 -15.53 -5.11
N PHE A 125 7.10 -14.56 -4.60
CA PHE A 125 7.44 -13.14 -4.70
C PHE A 125 8.74 -12.77 -3.96
N TYR A 126 9.02 -13.43 -2.85
CA TYR A 126 10.27 -13.30 -2.10
C TYR A 126 11.23 -14.43 -2.50
N ASN A 127 12.24 -14.08 -3.29
CA ASN A 127 13.22 -15.03 -3.77
C ASN A 127 14.56 -14.80 -3.05
N ASN A 128 15.17 -15.89 -2.57
CA ASN A 128 16.45 -15.84 -1.84
C ASN A 128 17.66 -15.45 -2.73
N LYS A 129 17.49 -15.44 -4.05
CA LYS A 129 18.50 -14.96 -5.00
C LYS A 129 18.47 -13.45 -5.21
N MET A 130 17.46 -12.75 -4.65
CA MET A 130 17.39 -11.29 -4.74
C MET A 130 18.56 -10.64 -3.99
N PRO A 131 19.21 -9.63 -4.56
CA PRO A 131 20.10 -8.75 -3.80
C PRO A 131 19.37 -8.12 -2.61
N GLU A 132 20.05 -7.88 -1.50
CA GLU A 132 19.43 -7.33 -0.29
C GLU A 132 18.67 -6.01 -0.55
N PRO A 133 19.19 -5.04 -1.33
CA PRO A 133 18.43 -3.82 -1.63
C PRO A 133 17.09 -4.08 -2.31
N VAL A 134 17.03 -5.08 -3.17
CA VAL A 134 15.78 -5.52 -3.82
C VAL A 134 14.89 -6.26 -2.84
N TYR A 135 15.46 -7.21 -2.09
CA TYR A 135 14.71 -8.04 -1.13
C TYR A 135 14.02 -7.21 -0.05
N TYR A 136 14.70 -6.19 0.48
CA TYR A 136 14.18 -5.31 1.51
C TYR A 136 13.53 -4.02 0.98
N GLU A 137 13.59 -3.75 -0.34
CA GLU A 137 13.10 -2.50 -0.96
C GLU A 137 13.72 -1.23 -0.33
N LEU A 138 14.97 -1.31 0.04
CA LEU A 138 15.68 -0.25 0.74
C LEU A 138 17.07 -0.05 0.14
N PRO A 139 17.57 1.18 0.07
CA PRO A 139 18.91 1.43 -0.40
C PRO A 139 19.96 0.84 0.54
N GLU A 140 21.08 0.40 -0.02
CA GLU A 140 22.15 -0.32 0.69
C GLU A 140 22.69 0.42 1.92
N TYR A 141 22.78 1.74 1.87
CA TYR A 141 23.24 2.53 3.01
C TYR A 141 22.30 2.43 4.24
N LEU A 142 21.00 2.34 4.01
CA LEU A 142 20.02 2.12 5.10
C LEU A 142 20.13 0.70 5.66
N ILE A 143 20.26 -0.30 4.79
CA ILE A 143 20.46 -1.69 5.21
C ILE A 143 21.72 -1.79 6.09
N THR A 144 22.82 -1.22 5.66
CA THR A 144 24.09 -1.17 6.41
C THR A 144 23.92 -0.47 7.77
N SER A 145 23.21 0.65 7.78
CA SER A 145 22.93 1.39 9.03
C SER A 145 22.07 0.56 9.99
N VAL A 146 21.03 -0.10 9.49
CA VAL A 146 20.17 -0.95 10.34
C VAL A 146 20.94 -2.14 10.88
N LYS A 147 21.75 -2.83 10.07
CA LYS A 147 22.61 -3.93 10.53
C LYS A 147 23.55 -3.51 11.65
N LYS A 148 24.13 -2.31 11.54
CA LYS A 148 25.03 -1.75 12.55
C LYS A 148 24.30 -1.46 13.87
N ASN A 149 23.11 -0.88 13.80
CA ASN A 149 22.37 -0.43 15.01
C ASN A 149 21.51 -1.52 15.64
N PHE A 150 21.11 -2.54 14.87
CA PHE A 150 20.25 -3.65 15.32
C PHE A 150 20.85 -5.01 14.93
N PRO A 151 22.04 -5.38 15.44
CA PRO A 151 22.79 -6.55 14.98
C PRO A 151 22.03 -7.88 15.12
N ASN A 152 21.14 -7.99 16.10
CA ASN A 152 20.37 -9.21 16.35
C ASN A 152 19.06 -9.28 15.56
N ASP A 153 18.40 -8.13 15.35
CA ASP A 153 17.02 -8.04 14.85
C ASP A 153 16.92 -7.32 13.50
N TRP A 154 18.05 -7.06 12.83
CA TRP A 154 18.12 -6.24 11.62
C TRP A 154 17.16 -6.70 10.50
N LYS A 155 16.96 -8.02 10.34
CA LYS A 155 16.04 -8.57 9.33
C LYS A 155 14.61 -8.20 9.61
N GLU A 156 14.18 -8.31 10.87
CA GLU A 156 12.82 -7.96 11.30
C GLU A 156 12.58 -6.45 11.17
N VAL A 157 13.59 -5.65 11.55
CA VAL A 157 13.54 -4.19 11.38
C VAL A 157 13.38 -3.82 9.93
N LEU A 158 14.22 -4.35 9.01
CA LEU A 158 14.11 -4.07 7.58
C LEU A 158 12.76 -4.48 6.99
N LEU A 159 12.27 -5.68 7.34
CA LEU A 159 10.95 -6.14 6.89
C LEU A 159 9.81 -5.29 7.45
N SER A 160 9.96 -4.75 8.67
CA SER A 160 8.95 -3.89 9.28
C SER A 160 8.83 -2.53 8.63
N LEU A 161 9.95 -1.96 8.13
CA LEU A 161 9.97 -0.66 7.46
C LEU A 161 9.15 -0.65 6.16
N ASN A 162 8.96 -1.80 5.54
CA ASN A 162 8.20 -1.93 4.29
C ASN A 162 6.75 -2.37 4.48
N LYS A 163 6.29 -2.54 5.71
CA LYS A 163 4.88 -2.85 6.02
C LYS A 163 4.02 -1.59 5.89
N GLU A 164 2.75 -1.81 5.58
CA GLU A 164 1.75 -0.74 5.67
C GLU A 164 1.69 -0.22 7.11
N ALA A 165 1.71 1.10 7.26
CA ALA A 165 1.63 1.73 8.56
C ALA A 165 0.27 1.46 9.21
N PHE A 166 0.27 1.25 10.52
CA PHE A 166 -0.96 1.18 11.29
C PHE A 166 -1.65 2.55 11.32
N PHE A 167 -2.96 2.52 11.43
CA PHE A 167 -3.73 3.73 11.62
C PHE A 167 -3.96 3.95 13.10
N ASP A 168 -3.05 4.69 13.73
CA ASP A 168 -3.07 4.97 15.15
C ASP A 168 -3.57 6.40 15.42
N ILE A 169 -4.33 6.55 16.49
CA ILE A 169 -4.76 7.83 17.04
C ILE A 169 -4.27 7.97 18.49
N ARG A 170 -4.07 9.20 18.90
CA ARG A 170 -3.75 9.59 20.28
C ARG A 170 -4.94 10.31 20.90
N ILE A 171 -5.31 9.96 22.11
CA ILE A 171 -6.29 10.75 22.88
C ILE A 171 -5.66 12.04 23.41
N ASN A 172 -6.44 13.09 23.45
CA ASN A 172 -6.07 14.33 24.13
C ASN A 172 -6.47 14.23 25.60
N ASN A 173 -5.52 13.90 26.48
CA ASN A 173 -5.75 13.72 27.91
C ASN A 173 -6.15 15.00 28.67
N LEU A 174 -6.07 16.16 28.05
CA LEU A 174 -6.62 17.41 28.60
C LEU A 174 -8.14 17.49 28.44
N LYS A 175 -8.73 16.72 27.52
CA LYS A 175 -10.16 16.74 27.19
C LYS A 175 -10.87 15.42 27.48
N ILE A 176 -10.15 14.31 27.40
CA ILE A 176 -10.66 12.94 27.51
C ILE A 176 -9.99 12.25 28.69
N LYS A 177 -10.80 11.66 29.57
CA LYS A 177 -10.29 11.05 30.80
C LYS A 177 -9.55 9.73 30.57
N SER A 178 -9.98 8.94 29.58
CA SER A 178 -9.40 7.63 29.33
C SER A 178 -9.52 7.17 27.88
N ARG A 179 -8.67 6.22 27.48
CA ARG A 179 -8.79 5.55 26.18
C ARG A 179 -10.09 4.76 26.04
N GLU A 180 -10.63 4.26 27.15
CA GLU A 180 -11.87 3.48 27.17
C GLU A 180 -13.06 4.31 26.66
N GLU A 181 -13.15 5.58 27.04
CA GLU A 181 -14.19 6.49 26.58
C GLU A 181 -14.19 6.59 25.04
N ILE A 182 -13.02 6.83 24.44
CA ILE A 182 -12.88 6.91 22.97
C ILE A 182 -13.14 5.57 22.30
N LYS A 183 -12.65 4.48 22.90
CA LYS A 183 -12.88 3.13 22.38
C LYS A 183 -14.37 2.80 22.30
N THR A 184 -15.13 3.07 23.34
CA THR A 184 -16.58 2.87 23.38
C THR A 184 -17.27 3.70 22.30
N LEU A 185 -16.98 4.98 22.21
CA LEU A 185 -17.55 5.86 21.18
C LEU A 185 -17.28 5.42 19.74
N LEU A 186 -16.07 4.87 19.48
CA LEU A 186 -15.72 4.35 18.15
C LEU A 186 -16.37 2.98 17.88
N GLN A 187 -16.53 2.13 18.89
CA GLN A 187 -17.20 0.85 18.77
C GLN A 187 -18.72 1.02 18.51
N ASP A 188 -19.35 2.00 19.13
CA ASP A 188 -20.79 2.33 18.92
C ASP A 188 -21.09 2.69 17.46
N ILE A 189 -20.10 3.20 16.72
CA ILE A 189 -20.20 3.48 15.29
C ILE A 189 -19.56 2.39 14.41
N ASN A 190 -19.38 1.17 14.95
CA ASN A 190 -18.82 0.01 14.26
C ASN A 190 -17.40 0.23 13.70
N VAL A 191 -16.55 0.97 14.39
CA VAL A 191 -15.13 1.10 14.10
C VAL A 191 -14.35 0.17 15.03
N PRO A 192 -13.79 -0.96 14.54
CA PRO A 192 -13.00 -1.85 15.35
C PRO A 192 -11.70 -1.18 15.78
N VAL A 193 -11.42 -1.20 17.07
CA VAL A 193 -10.25 -0.56 17.67
C VAL A 193 -9.59 -1.45 18.71
N GLU A 194 -8.28 -1.27 18.87
CA GLU A 194 -7.46 -1.91 19.87
C GLU A 194 -6.64 -0.84 20.61
N TYR A 195 -6.18 -1.13 21.82
CA TYR A 195 -5.21 -0.27 22.47
C TYR A 195 -3.85 -0.41 21.81
N SER A 196 -3.16 0.70 21.59
CA SER A 196 -1.73 0.66 21.23
C SER A 196 -0.93 -0.06 22.30
N LYS A 197 0.06 -0.84 21.85
CA LYS A 197 0.81 -1.76 22.74
C LYS A 197 1.68 -1.03 23.76
N TYR A 198 2.28 0.07 23.33
CA TYR A 198 3.30 0.77 24.13
C TYR A 198 2.84 2.14 24.60
N SER A 199 2.06 2.86 23.79
CA SER A 199 1.57 4.19 24.17
C SER A 199 0.36 4.10 25.12
N PRO A 200 0.40 4.74 26.30
CA PRO A 200 -0.74 4.79 27.21
C PRO A 200 -1.90 5.65 26.68
N LEU A 201 -1.66 6.49 25.65
CA LEU A 201 -2.65 7.39 25.05
C LEU A 201 -3.11 6.90 23.66
N GLY A 202 -2.52 5.82 23.16
CA GLY A 202 -2.72 5.35 21.80
C GLY A 202 -3.90 4.38 21.66
N ILE A 203 -4.60 4.52 20.56
CA ILE A 203 -5.63 3.58 20.07
C ILE A 203 -5.33 3.27 18.61
N ARG A 204 -5.34 2.00 18.24
CA ARG A 204 -5.15 1.49 16.89
C ARG A 204 -6.48 1.17 16.25
N LEU A 205 -6.71 1.67 15.06
CA LEU A 205 -7.87 1.35 14.25
C LEU A 205 -7.54 0.21 13.30
N SER A 206 -8.37 -0.85 13.32
CA SER A 206 -8.17 -2.03 12.46
C SER A 206 -8.54 -1.77 10.99
N LYS A 207 -9.13 -0.62 10.68
CA LYS A 207 -9.44 -0.20 9.32
C LYS A 207 -9.35 1.32 9.19
N MET A 208 -9.05 1.78 7.97
CA MET A 208 -9.13 3.20 7.64
C MET A 208 -10.56 3.72 7.89
N PHE A 209 -10.62 4.82 8.62
CA PHE A 209 -11.86 5.52 8.95
C PHE A 209 -11.66 7.01 8.67
N PRO A 210 -12.65 7.73 8.07
CA PRO A 210 -12.51 9.15 7.74
C PRO A 210 -12.60 10.02 9.01
N ILE A 211 -11.66 9.82 9.91
CA ILE A 211 -11.64 10.37 11.27
C ILE A 211 -11.54 11.90 11.28
N GLU A 212 -10.89 12.50 10.28
CA GLU A 212 -10.77 13.95 10.12
C GLU A 212 -12.14 14.63 9.98
N GLY A 213 -13.12 13.92 9.40
CA GLY A 213 -14.52 14.38 9.31
C GLY A 213 -15.31 14.22 10.60
N HIS A 214 -14.82 13.41 11.54
CA HIS A 214 -15.55 13.05 12.76
C HIS A 214 -15.42 14.12 13.84
N GLN A 215 -16.46 14.26 14.69
CA GLN A 215 -16.50 15.29 15.74
C GLN A 215 -15.38 15.12 16.79
N LEU A 216 -14.98 13.88 17.10
CA LEU A 216 -13.87 13.63 18.03
C LEU A 216 -12.56 14.30 17.57
N PHE A 217 -12.27 14.26 16.26
CA PHE A 217 -11.10 14.91 15.68
C PHE A 217 -11.28 16.44 15.61
N LYS A 218 -12.43 16.91 15.10
CA LYS A 218 -12.73 18.35 14.97
C LYS A 218 -12.72 19.07 16.32
N ASN A 219 -13.18 18.39 17.36
CA ASN A 219 -13.18 18.93 18.72
C ASN A 219 -11.80 18.83 19.40
N GLY A 220 -10.81 18.22 18.75
CA GLY A 220 -9.47 17.99 19.30
C GLY A 220 -9.46 17.02 20.48
N ASN A 221 -10.40 16.07 20.53
CA ASN A 221 -10.43 15.00 21.53
C ASN A 221 -9.41 13.91 21.20
N ILE A 222 -9.10 13.76 19.91
CA ILE A 222 -8.14 12.82 19.37
C ILE A 222 -7.30 13.47 18.27
N GLU A 223 -6.11 12.93 18.04
CA GLU A 223 -5.19 13.29 16.97
C GLU A 223 -4.74 12.06 16.21
N ILE A 224 -4.48 12.17 14.91
CA ILE A 224 -3.84 11.11 14.11
C ILE A 224 -2.34 11.16 14.40
N GLN A 225 -1.83 10.16 15.09
CA GLN A 225 -0.42 10.09 15.44
C GLN A 225 0.02 8.63 15.61
N GLY A 226 1.05 8.21 14.86
CA GLY A 226 1.62 6.88 14.99
C GLY A 226 2.19 6.62 16.38
N GLU A 227 2.08 5.38 16.87
CA GLU A 227 2.46 4.99 18.23
C GLU A 227 3.91 5.37 18.58
N ALA A 228 4.87 5.17 17.66
CA ALA A 228 6.27 5.56 17.88
C ALA A 228 6.44 7.05 18.13
N SER A 229 5.70 7.89 17.38
CA SER A 229 5.72 9.36 17.59
C SER A 229 5.07 9.76 18.89
N GLN A 230 4.07 9.03 19.37
CA GLN A 230 3.46 9.24 20.69
C GLN A 230 4.46 8.98 21.81
N LEU A 231 5.25 7.89 21.70
CA LEU A 231 6.28 7.55 22.70
C LEU A 231 7.38 8.59 22.80
N ALA A 232 7.75 9.22 21.69
CA ALA A 232 8.75 10.27 21.70
C ALA A 232 8.30 11.56 22.44
N SER A 233 7.00 11.69 22.73
CA SER A 233 6.40 12.85 23.42
C SER A 233 5.92 12.56 24.87
N LEU A 234 6.19 11.35 25.37
CA LEU A 234 5.94 10.94 26.76
C LEU A 234 7.17 11.20 27.62
#